data_c38fc2dc292c391afc53fec1eb4f8669
#
_entry.id   c38fc2dc292c391afc53fec1eb4f8669
#
_cell.length_a   1.000
_cell.length_b   1.000
_cell.length_c   1.000
_cell.angle_alpha   90.00
_cell.angle_beta   90.00
_cell.angle_gamma   90.00
#
_symmetry.space_group_name_H-M   'P 1'
#
loop_
_entity.id
_entity.type
_entity.pdbx_description
1 polymer ?
#
loop_
_entity_poly.entity_id
_entity_poly.type
_entity_poly.pdbx_seq_one_letter_code
_entity_poly.pdbx_strand_id
1 'polypeptide(L)'
;MLLACYDGDAMTTLRFPSGLYGVTPEWEDTDRLLAAVRAAAAGGMRALQLRRKNATPEQRAIQARALATLCRELGVVFLVNDHWRLALEVGADGAHLGRDDGDLAQARAEAGPDLILGASCYNELDRAQQLLDAGADYIAFGAVFTSPTKPQAVQAPLSLLAQARELALRHSQVTTARAAVVAIGGITPALAPQVAQAGADSIAVITGLFEAPDIKTAAQACTAPFTSR
;
A
#
# COMPACT_ATOMS: atom_id res chain seq x y z
N MET A 1 -10.10 -27.88 -36.37
CA MET A 1 -8.90 -27.22 -35.85
C MET A 1 -9.25 -25.73 -35.75
N LEU A 2 -9.87 -25.34 -34.63
CA LEU A 2 -10.24 -23.96 -34.36
C LEU A 2 -9.16 -23.40 -33.41
N LEU A 3 -8.37 -22.46 -33.91
CA LEU A 3 -7.51 -21.59 -33.12
C LEU A 3 -8.43 -20.66 -32.32
N ALA A 4 -8.54 -20.90 -31.02
CA ALA A 4 -9.11 -19.94 -30.10
C ALA A 4 -8.06 -18.84 -29.88
N CYS A 5 -8.32 -17.67 -30.48
CA CYS A 5 -7.63 -16.44 -30.09
C CYS A 5 -8.03 -16.13 -28.64
N TYR A 6 -7.08 -16.19 -27.73
CA TYR A 6 -7.23 -15.68 -26.39
C TYR A 6 -7.07 -14.15 -26.45
N ASP A 7 -8.14 -13.44 -26.70
CA ASP A 7 -8.28 -12.03 -26.36
C ASP A 7 -8.66 -11.99 -24.88
N GLY A 8 -7.70 -11.78 -24.01
CA GLY A 8 -7.92 -11.89 -22.58
C GLY A 8 -7.34 -10.73 -21.80
N ASP A 9 -7.91 -9.56 -21.89
CA ASP A 9 -7.84 -8.57 -20.80
C ASP A 9 -9.04 -8.77 -19.87
N ALA A 10 -9.08 -9.92 -19.20
CA ALA A 10 -9.92 -10.07 -18.01
C ALA A 10 -9.30 -9.16 -16.95
N MET A 11 -9.90 -7.98 -16.74
CA MET A 11 -9.53 -7.06 -15.67
C MET A 11 -9.66 -7.81 -14.34
N THR A 12 -8.55 -8.34 -13.86
CA THR A 12 -8.53 -9.05 -12.58
C THR A 12 -8.77 -8.02 -11.48
N THR A 13 -9.85 -8.19 -10.74
CA THR A 13 -10.22 -7.27 -9.65
C THR A 13 -9.12 -7.23 -8.60
N LEU A 14 -8.75 -6.02 -8.17
CA LEU A 14 -7.83 -5.80 -7.05
C LEU A 14 -8.62 -5.53 -5.77
N ARG A 15 -8.25 -6.16 -4.67
CA ARG A 15 -8.81 -5.82 -3.35
C ARG A 15 -8.15 -4.58 -2.74
N PHE A 16 -6.89 -4.34 -3.06
CA PHE A 16 -6.17 -3.12 -2.69
C PHE A 16 -6.12 -2.15 -3.87
N PRO A 17 -6.47 -0.85 -3.70
CA PRO A 17 -6.65 0.07 -4.81
C PRO A 17 -5.35 0.39 -5.54
N SER A 18 -5.44 0.56 -6.86
CA SER A 18 -4.36 1.11 -7.67
C SER A 18 -4.19 2.61 -7.44
N GLY A 19 -2.95 3.11 -7.54
CA GLY A 19 -2.63 4.53 -7.47
C GLY A 19 -1.81 4.98 -6.27
N LEU A 20 -2.09 6.15 -5.74
CA LEU A 20 -1.35 6.71 -4.61
C LEU A 20 -1.81 6.12 -3.27
N TYR A 21 -0.84 5.58 -2.56
CA TYR A 21 -0.95 5.07 -1.20
C TYR A 21 -0.10 5.94 -0.25
N GLY A 22 -0.73 6.77 0.56
CA GLY A 22 -0.05 7.59 1.56
C GLY A 22 0.35 6.76 2.78
N VAL A 23 1.58 6.93 3.27
CA VAL A 23 2.00 6.40 4.58
C VAL A 23 2.32 7.57 5.48
N THR A 24 1.68 7.66 6.65
CA THR A 24 1.80 8.82 7.53
C THR A 24 3.22 9.01 8.04
N PRO A 25 3.69 10.26 8.16
CA PRO A 25 4.89 10.56 8.95
C PRO A 25 4.61 10.40 10.45
N GLU A 26 5.67 10.45 11.26
CA GLU A 26 5.60 10.33 12.74
C GLU A 26 5.07 11.64 13.40
N TRP A 27 3.99 12.22 12.87
CA TRP A 27 3.44 13.46 13.43
C TRP A 27 2.54 13.19 14.64
N GLU A 28 2.77 13.92 15.72
CA GLU A 28 1.97 13.85 16.94
C GLU A 28 0.67 14.66 16.83
N ASP A 29 0.72 15.78 16.10
CA ASP A 29 -0.41 16.66 15.87
C ASP A 29 -1.45 15.98 14.96
N THR A 30 -2.55 15.56 15.56
CA THR A 30 -3.65 14.87 14.86
C THR A 30 -4.37 15.80 13.90
N ASP A 31 -4.59 17.07 14.25
CA ASP A 31 -5.32 18.02 13.39
C ASP A 31 -4.52 18.34 12.13
N ARG A 32 -3.21 18.54 12.27
CA ARG A 32 -2.30 18.66 11.14
C ARG A 32 -2.34 17.42 10.25
N LEU A 33 -2.36 16.23 10.85
CA LEU A 33 -2.40 14.97 10.11
C LEU A 33 -3.72 14.85 9.32
N LEU A 34 -4.86 15.13 9.95
CA LEU A 34 -6.18 15.09 9.30
C LEU A 34 -6.27 16.09 8.13
N ALA A 35 -5.77 17.32 8.32
CA ALA A 35 -5.73 18.32 7.26
C ALA A 35 -4.89 17.87 6.06
N ALA A 36 -3.71 17.27 6.31
CA ALA A 36 -2.84 16.75 5.28
C ALA A 36 -3.49 15.57 4.52
N VAL A 37 -4.18 14.66 5.22
CA VAL A 37 -4.91 13.54 4.61
C VAL A 37 -6.04 14.03 3.72
N ARG A 38 -6.82 15.06 4.14
CA ARG A 38 -7.84 15.69 3.30
C ARG A 38 -7.24 16.27 2.02
N ALA A 39 -6.11 16.97 2.12
CA ALA A 39 -5.40 17.51 0.96
C ALA A 39 -4.91 16.42 0.00
N ALA A 40 -4.32 15.34 0.53
CA ALA A 40 -3.85 14.19 -0.26
C ALA A 40 -5.02 13.47 -0.96
N ALA A 41 -6.13 13.24 -0.26
CA ALA A 41 -7.34 12.65 -0.83
C ALA A 41 -7.94 13.52 -1.95
N ALA A 42 -7.98 14.85 -1.76
CA ALA A 42 -8.40 15.79 -2.79
C ALA A 42 -7.47 15.81 -4.03
N GLY A 43 -6.22 15.31 -3.88
CA GLY A 43 -5.27 15.07 -4.97
C GLY A 43 -5.34 13.67 -5.57
N GLY A 44 -6.27 12.82 -5.12
CA GLY A 44 -6.50 11.49 -5.69
C GLY A 44 -5.85 10.34 -4.93
N MET A 45 -5.38 10.54 -3.69
CA MET A 45 -4.92 9.43 -2.84
C MET A 45 -6.04 8.43 -2.59
N ARG A 46 -5.76 7.13 -2.80
CA ARG A 46 -6.74 6.04 -2.74
C ARG A 46 -6.62 5.18 -1.49
N ALA A 47 -5.44 5.14 -0.89
CA ALA A 47 -5.20 4.41 0.36
C ALA A 47 -4.31 5.22 1.30
N LEU A 48 -4.46 4.99 2.60
CA LEU A 48 -3.66 5.60 3.67
C LEU A 48 -3.24 4.53 4.68
N GLN A 49 -1.98 4.56 5.11
CA GLN A 49 -1.49 3.76 6.24
C GLN A 49 -1.12 4.67 7.40
N LEU A 50 -1.68 4.43 8.57
CA LEU A 50 -1.19 5.00 9.82
C LEU A 50 0.07 4.26 10.27
N ARG A 51 1.22 4.93 10.23
CA ARG A 51 2.50 4.40 10.68
C ARG A 51 3.06 5.27 11.82
N ARG A 52 2.92 4.79 13.06
CA ARG A 52 3.33 5.47 14.30
C ARG A 52 4.14 4.52 15.19
N LYS A 53 5.40 4.29 14.80
CA LYS A 53 6.28 3.33 15.52
C LYS A 53 6.68 3.82 16.91
N ASN A 54 6.80 5.14 17.09
CA ASN A 54 7.25 5.76 18.34
C ASN A 54 6.09 6.20 19.26
N ALA A 55 4.83 6.03 18.86
CA ALA A 55 3.67 6.41 19.67
C ALA A 55 3.35 5.34 20.72
N THR A 56 2.78 5.77 21.85
CA THR A 56 2.18 4.83 22.79
C THR A 56 0.95 4.15 22.18
N PRO A 57 0.51 2.98 22.70
CA PRO A 57 -0.71 2.34 22.22
C PRO A 57 -1.93 3.27 22.25
N GLU A 58 -2.08 4.09 23.29
CA GLU A 58 -3.19 5.04 23.44
C GLU A 58 -3.14 6.14 22.40
N GLN A 59 -1.99 6.76 22.17
CA GLN A 59 -1.79 7.79 21.16
C GLN A 59 -2.08 7.25 19.76
N ARG A 60 -1.60 6.05 19.47
CA ARG A 60 -1.84 5.35 18.20
C ARG A 60 -3.34 5.09 17.99
N ALA A 61 -4.03 4.59 19.03
CA ALA A 61 -5.45 4.32 18.98
C ALA A 61 -6.29 5.59 18.76
N ILE A 62 -5.93 6.72 19.38
CA ILE A 62 -6.60 8.01 19.19
C ILE A 62 -6.50 8.44 17.72
N GLN A 63 -5.29 8.44 17.15
CA GLN A 63 -5.10 8.82 15.74
C GLN A 63 -5.74 7.81 14.78
N ALA A 64 -5.69 6.51 15.10
CA ALA A 64 -6.33 5.48 14.28
C ALA A 64 -7.84 5.69 14.19
N ARG A 65 -8.54 5.97 15.30
CA ARG A 65 -9.98 6.25 15.29
C ARG A 65 -10.33 7.51 14.50
N ALA A 66 -9.56 8.58 14.66
CA ALA A 66 -9.77 9.81 13.92
C ALA A 66 -9.60 9.63 12.41
N LEU A 67 -8.54 8.88 12.00
CA LEU A 67 -8.28 8.57 10.60
C LEU A 67 -9.29 7.58 10.01
N ALA A 68 -9.74 6.58 10.77
CA ALA A 68 -10.78 5.64 10.29
C ALA A 68 -12.07 6.38 9.95
N THR A 69 -12.49 7.35 10.79
CA THR A 69 -13.65 8.21 10.51
C THR A 69 -13.43 9.05 9.26
N LEU A 70 -12.30 9.75 9.19
CA LEU A 70 -11.99 10.62 8.06
C LEU A 70 -11.87 9.86 6.74
N CYS A 71 -11.14 8.75 6.71
CA CYS A 71 -10.93 7.98 5.49
C CYS A 71 -12.25 7.40 4.95
N ARG A 72 -13.15 6.96 5.84
CA ARG A 72 -14.50 6.51 5.46
C ARG A 72 -15.30 7.65 4.79
N GLU A 73 -15.26 8.88 5.34
CA GLU A 73 -15.90 10.06 4.74
C GLU A 73 -15.35 10.38 3.34
N LEU A 74 -14.05 10.16 3.15
CA LEU A 74 -13.34 10.49 1.91
C LEU A 74 -13.33 9.37 0.88
N GLY A 75 -13.79 8.15 1.22
CA GLY A 75 -13.70 6.97 0.36
C GLY A 75 -12.24 6.51 0.14
N VAL A 76 -11.37 6.71 1.14
CA VAL A 76 -9.96 6.30 1.14
C VAL A 76 -9.83 5.02 1.94
N VAL A 77 -9.20 3.98 1.39
CA VAL A 77 -8.90 2.73 2.10
C VAL A 77 -7.91 3.02 3.23
N PHE A 78 -8.28 2.67 4.46
CA PHE A 78 -7.48 2.96 5.65
C PHE A 78 -6.85 1.69 6.23
N LEU A 79 -5.52 1.73 6.45
CA LEU A 79 -4.75 0.63 7.01
C LEU A 79 -3.98 1.07 8.26
N VAL A 80 -3.81 0.12 9.19
CA VAL A 80 -2.95 0.30 10.37
C VAL A 80 -1.66 -0.52 10.18
N ASN A 81 -0.51 0.13 10.42
CA ASN A 81 0.79 -0.53 10.34
C ASN A 81 1.02 -1.43 11.57
N ASP A 82 1.50 -2.65 11.38
CA ASP A 82 1.91 -3.66 12.36
C ASP A 82 0.78 -4.20 13.28
N HIS A 83 -0.25 -3.43 13.55
CA HIS A 83 -1.26 -3.72 14.59
C HIS A 83 -2.63 -4.06 13.98
N TRP A 84 -2.77 -5.23 13.36
CA TRP A 84 -4.02 -5.64 12.70
C TRP A 84 -5.21 -5.78 13.66
N ARG A 85 -4.97 -6.11 14.96
CA ARG A 85 -6.06 -6.13 15.96
C ARG A 85 -6.60 -4.73 16.23
N LEU A 86 -5.73 -3.71 16.24
CA LEU A 86 -6.18 -2.32 16.32
C LEU A 86 -6.95 -1.91 15.05
N ALA A 87 -6.56 -2.42 13.87
CA ALA A 87 -7.32 -2.16 12.66
C ALA A 87 -8.78 -2.64 12.79
N LEU A 88 -8.99 -3.86 13.30
CA LEU A 88 -10.34 -4.39 13.59
C LEU A 88 -11.07 -3.53 14.63
N GLU A 89 -10.41 -3.15 15.72
CA GLU A 89 -11.01 -2.37 16.82
C GLU A 89 -11.53 -1.02 16.34
N VAL A 90 -10.79 -0.34 15.47
CA VAL A 90 -11.16 1.01 14.98
C VAL A 90 -12.01 0.98 13.71
N GLY A 91 -12.29 -0.19 13.16
CA GLY A 91 -13.01 -0.35 11.88
C GLY A 91 -12.24 0.19 10.69
N ALA A 92 -10.92 -0.03 10.67
CA ALA A 92 -10.09 0.21 9.50
C ALA A 92 -10.32 -0.89 8.44
N ASP A 93 -10.03 -0.59 7.17
CA ASP A 93 -10.20 -1.52 6.06
C ASP A 93 -9.13 -2.62 6.05
N GLY A 94 -7.97 -2.38 6.72
CA GLY A 94 -6.90 -3.37 6.70
C GLY A 94 -5.70 -3.04 7.57
N ALA A 95 -4.67 -3.87 7.40
CA ALA A 95 -3.37 -3.71 8.06
C ALA A 95 -2.21 -4.02 7.11
N HIS A 96 -1.03 -3.46 7.42
CA HIS A 96 0.23 -3.78 6.77
C HIS A 96 1.19 -4.41 7.77
N LEU A 97 1.78 -5.56 7.42
CA LEU A 97 2.69 -6.31 8.28
C LEU A 97 4.11 -6.33 7.71
N GLY A 98 5.08 -6.02 8.54
CA GLY A 98 6.49 -6.25 8.28
C GLY A 98 6.91 -7.69 8.59
N ARG A 99 8.23 -7.94 8.54
CA ARG A 99 8.79 -9.28 8.80
C ARG A 99 8.60 -9.73 10.25
N ASP A 100 8.74 -8.80 11.17
CA ASP A 100 8.79 -9.05 12.60
C ASP A 100 7.47 -8.70 13.30
N ASP A 101 6.43 -8.31 12.54
CA ASP A 101 5.20 -7.77 13.08
C ASP A 101 4.06 -8.82 13.18
N GLY A 102 4.42 -10.10 13.07
CA GLY A 102 3.50 -11.24 13.22
C GLY A 102 3.33 -12.07 11.95
N ASP A 103 2.62 -13.18 12.11
CA ASP A 103 2.32 -14.11 11.02
C ASP A 103 1.06 -13.66 10.27
N LEU A 104 1.19 -13.46 8.95
CA LEU A 104 0.07 -13.05 8.09
C LEU A 104 -1.00 -14.12 7.99
N ALA A 105 -0.63 -15.41 7.97
CA ALA A 105 -1.60 -16.52 7.94
C ALA A 105 -2.41 -16.56 9.24
N GLN A 106 -1.79 -16.32 10.39
CA GLN A 106 -2.50 -16.18 11.66
C GLN A 106 -3.43 -14.96 11.63
N ALA A 107 -2.95 -13.80 11.17
CA ALA A 107 -3.77 -12.60 11.06
C ALA A 107 -4.98 -12.84 10.15
N ARG A 108 -4.80 -13.51 9.01
CA ARG A 108 -5.87 -13.88 8.09
C ARG A 108 -6.88 -14.83 8.73
N ALA A 109 -6.42 -15.85 9.46
CA ALA A 109 -7.27 -16.81 10.12
C ALA A 109 -8.14 -16.17 11.22
N GLU A 110 -7.59 -15.24 12.00
CA GLU A 110 -8.28 -14.56 13.09
C GLU A 110 -9.17 -13.39 12.61
N ALA A 111 -8.71 -12.61 11.61
CA ALA A 111 -9.43 -11.44 11.12
C ALA A 111 -10.50 -11.77 10.06
N GLY A 112 -10.44 -12.96 9.50
CA GLY A 112 -11.34 -13.38 8.42
C GLY A 112 -10.99 -12.81 7.05
N PRO A 113 -11.80 -13.08 6.01
CA PRO A 113 -11.49 -12.73 4.62
C PRO A 113 -11.67 -11.24 4.29
N ASP A 114 -12.39 -10.48 5.10
CA ASP A 114 -12.79 -9.11 4.75
C ASP A 114 -11.70 -8.08 5.04
N LEU A 115 -10.83 -8.32 6.02
CA LEU A 115 -9.72 -7.41 6.34
C LEU A 115 -8.66 -7.43 5.24
N ILE A 116 -8.33 -6.28 4.66
CA ILE A 116 -7.23 -6.15 3.69
C ILE A 116 -5.91 -6.35 4.43
N LEU A 117 -5.14 -7.37 4.03
CA LEU A 117 -3.82 -7.63 4.58
C LEU A 117 -2.74 -7.43 3.52
N GLY A 118 -1.80 -6.54 3.81
CA GLY A 118 -0.62 -6.37 3.00
C GLY A 118 0.66 -6.63 3.75
N ALA A 119 1.73 -6.95 3.02
CA ALA A 119 2.99 -7.24 3.67
C ALA A 119 4.22 -6.77 2.89
N SER A 120 5.29 -6.48 3.65
CA SER A 120 6.59 -6.11 3.12
C SER A 120 7.34 -7.33 2.60
N CYS A 121 7.74 -7.27 1.32
CA CYS A 121 8.57 -8.30 0.65
C CYS A 121 10.02 -7.86 0.47
N TYR A 122 10.36 -6.61 0.77
CA TYR A 122 11.71 -6.04 0.57
C TYR A 122 12.13 -6.17 -0.91
N ASN A 123 13.07 -7.06 -1.23
CA ASN A 123 13.46 -7.41 -2.59
C ASN A 123 13.36 -8.93 -2.86
N GLU A 124 12.54 -9.65 -2.10
CA GLU A 124 12.47 -11.11 -2.07
C GLU A 124 11.18 -11.62 -2.74
N LEU A 125 11.28 -12.23 -3.92
CA LEU A 125 10.14 -12.86 -4.60
C LEU A 125 9.64 -14.12 -3.89
N ASP A 126 10.55 -14.90 -3.30
CA ASP A 126 10.16 -16.10 -2.54
C ASP A 126 9.30 -15.75 -1.33
N ARG A 127 9.65 -14.64 -0.65
CA ARG A 127 8.81 -14.11 0.42
C ARG A 127 7.45 -13.64 -0.10
N ALA A 128 7.43 -13.01 -1.26
CA ALA A 128 6.16 -12.59 -1.88
C ALA A 128 5.26 -13.79 -2.18
N GLN A 129 5.81 -14.89 -2.70
CA GLN A 129 5.05 -16.13 -2.92
C GLN A 129 4.47 -16.67 -1.60
N GLN A 130 5.28 -16.77 -0.55
CA GLN A 130 4.81 -17.25 0.76
C GLN A 130 3.67 -16.37 1.33
N LEU A 131 3.77 -15.05 1.15
CA LEU A 131 2.75 -14.12 1.62
C LEU A 131 1.46 -14.17 0.80
N LEU A 132 1.56 -14.40 -0.50
CA LEU A 132 0.40 -14.66 -1.36
C LEU A 132 -0.31 -15.96 -0.94
N ASP A 133 0.44 -17.04 -0.70
CA ASP A 133 -0.09 -18.32 -0.23
C ASP A 133 -0.75 -18.19 1.15
N ALA A 134 -0.26 -17.26 1.99
CA ALA A 134 -0.85 -16.91 3.28
C ALA A 134 -2.08 -15.97 3.18
N GLY A 135 -2.45 -15.53 1.98
CA GLY A 135 -3.63 -14.70 1.72
C GLY A 135 -3.41 -13.20 1.78
N ALA A 136 -2.22 -12.71 1.39
CA ALA A 136 -1.98 -11.27 1.23
C ALA A 136 -2.81 -10.69 0.07
N ASP A 137 -3.44 -9.54 0.33
CA ASP A 137 -4.19 -8.77 -0.68
C ASP A 137 -3.28 -7.82 -1.47
N TYR A 138 -2.11 -7.49 -0.92
CA TYR A 138 -1.04 -6.81 -1.64
C TYR A 138 0.34 -7.16 -1.09
N ILE A 139 1.34 -7.08 -1.96
CA ILE A 139 2.75 -7.32 -1.68
C ILE A 139 3.56 -6.07 -1.98
N ALA A 140 4.38 -5.61 -1.00
CA ALA A 140 5.10 -4.35 -1.10
C ALA A 140 6.62 -4.56 -1.22
N PHE A 141 7.21 -3.98 -2.27
CA PHE A 141 8.65 -4.05 -2.57
C PHE A 141 9.33 -2.70 -2.36
N GLY A 142 10.50 -2.71 -1.77
CA GLY A 142 11.29 -1.49 -1.51
C GLY A 142 12.53 -1.76 -0.65
N ALA A 143 13.43 -0.78 -0.61
CA ALA A 143 13.26 0.56 -1.18
C ALA A 143 13.60 0.57 -2.68
N VAL A 144 12.71 1.14 -3.53
CA VAL A 144 12.97 1.21 -4.98
C VAL A 144 13.93 2.36 -5.35
N PHE A 145 14.05 3.37 -4.48
CA PHE A 145 15.05 4.44 -4.56
C PHE A 145 15.66 4.69 -3.19
N THR A 146 16.86 5.25 -3.18
CA THR A 146 17.49 5.69 -1.92
C THR A 146 16.66 6.78 -1.25
N SER A 147 16.55 6.70 0.08
CA SER A 147 15.79 7.67 0.88
C SER A 147 16.61 8.18 2.05
N PRO A 148 16.59 9.48 2.34
CA PRO A 148 17.22 10.01 3.54
C PRO A 148 16.68 9.39 4.84
N THR A 149 15.41 8.98 4.83
CA THR A 149 14.73 8.40 6.01
C THR A 149 15.29 7.02 6.40
N LYS A 150 15.77 6.24 5.41
CA LYS A 150 16.38 4.91 5.64
C LYS A 150 17.49 4.65 4.61
N PRO A 151 18.68 5.26 4.76
CA PRO A 151 19.76 5.14 3.78
C PRO A 151 20.33 3.71 3.68
N GLN A 152 20.17 2.90 4.73
CA GLN A 152 20.61 1.51 4.80
C GLN A 152 19.53 0.49 4.34
N ALA A 153 18.40 0.96 3.81
CA ALA A 153 17.35 0.04 3.35
C ALA A 153 17.86 -0.85 2.20
N VAL A 154 17.47 -2.12 2.27
CA VAL A 154 17.68 -3.05 1.14
C VAL A 154 17.07 -2.45 -0.11
N GLN A 155 17.81 -2.48 -1.23
CA GLN A 155 17.34 -1.94 -2.51
C GLN A 155 16.57 -3.01 -3.29
N ALA A 156 15.40 -2.63 -3.79
CA ALA A 156 14.59 -3.42 -4.70
C ALA A 156 14.67 -2.80 -6.11
N PRO A 157 15.32 -3.45 -7.09
CA PRO A 157 15.39 -2.91 -8.44
C PRO A 157 14.00 -2.84 -9.07
N LEU A 158 13.73 -1.84 -9.89
CA LEU A 158 12.42 -1.65 -10.54
C LEU A 158 12.00 -2.86 -11.40
N SER A 159 12.97 -3.59 -12.00
CA SER A 159 12.69 -4.82 -12.73
C SER A 159 12.01 -5.91 -11.90
N LEU A 160 12.12 -5.86 -10.58
CA LEU A 160 11.46 -6.76 -9.66
C LEU A 160 9.94 -6.60 -9.67
N LEU A 161 9.44 -5.39 -9.93
CA LEU A 161 7.99 -5.10 -9.94
C LEU A 161 7.26 -5.85 -11.05
N ALA A 162 7.86 -5.95 -12.24
CA ALA A 162 7.31 -6.75 -13.34
C ALA A 162 7.24 -8.26 -12.97
N GLN A 163 8.31 -8.79 -12.35
CA GLN A 163 8.35 -10.18 -11.90
C GLN A 163 7.31 -10.44 -10.80
N ALA A 164 7.16 -9.50 -9.86
CA ALA A 164 6.14 -9.57 -8.81
C ALA A 164 4.72 -9.55 -9.38
N ARG A 165 4.49 -8.74 -10.44
CA ARG A 165 3.19 -8.71 -11.14
C ARG A 165 2.88 -10.03 -11.82
N GLU A 166 3.84 -10.64 -12.50
CA GLU A 166 3.67 -11.97 -13.09
C GLU A 166 3.39 -13.03 -12.01
N LEU A 167 4.07 -12.96 -10.87
CA LEU A 167 3.83 -13.83 -9.73
C LEU A 167 2.39 -13.70 -9.23
N ALA A 168 1.93 -12.47 -8.99
CA ALA A 168 0.58 -12.17 -8.53
C ALA A 168 -0.50 -12.60 -9.55
N LEU A 169 -0.23 -12.46 -10.86
CA LEU A 169 -1.11 -12.94 -11.93
C LEU A 169 -1.21 -14.47 -11.96
N ARG A 170 -0.10 -15.19 -11.81
CA ARG A 170 -0.13 -16.67 -11.71
C ARG A 170 -0.91 -17.13 -10.49
N HIS A 171 -0.70 -16.49 -9.33
CA HIS A 171 -1.43 -16.79 -8.11
C HIS A 171 -2.95 -16.53 -8.25
N SER A 172 -3.35 -15.50 -8.98
CA SER A 172 -4.76 -15.15 -9.18
C SER A 172 -5.55 -16.14 -10.04
N GLN A 173 -4.90 -17.07 -10.74
CA GLN A 173 -5.57 -18.13 -11.49
C GLN A 173 -6.34 -19.11 -10.58
N VAL A 174 -6.01 -19.13 -9.30
CA VAL A 174 -6.64 -19.97 -8.28
C VAL A 174 -7.43 -19.16 -7.23
N THR A 175 -7.52 -17.85 -7.39
CA THR A 175 -8.22 -16.92 -6.48
C THR A 175 -9.17 -16.00 -7.24
N THR A 176 -10.11 -15.37 -6.53
CA THR A 176 -11.13 -14.49 -7.15
C THR A 176 -10.63 -13.08 -7.45
N ALA A 177 -9.50 -12.68 -6.87
CA ALA A 177 -8.89 -11.36 -7.05
C ALA A 177 -7.37 -11.46 -7.04
N ARG A 178 -6.71 -10.57 -7.78
CA ARG A 178 -5.25 -10.49 -7.79
C ARG A 178 -4.74 -9.61 -6.66
N ALA A 179 -3.69 -10.05 -5.98
CA ALA A 179 -2.96 -9.19 -5.05
C ALA A 179 -2.29 -8.03 -5.81
N ALA A 180 -2.36 -6.83 -5.22
CA ALA A 180 -1.72 -5.66 -5.81
C ALA A 180 -0.19 -5.67 -5.56
N VAL A 181 0.57 -5.17 -6.53
CA VAL A 181 2.01 -4.93 -6.39
C VAL A 181 2.24 -3.48 -6.01
N VAL A 182 2.78 -3.26 -4.82
CA VAL A 182 3.06 -1.93 -4.25
C VAL A 182 4.56 -1.67 -4.25
N ALA A 183 4.98 -0.50 -4.71
CA ALA A 183 6.35 -0.04 -4.60
C ALA A 183 6.48 1.01 -3.49
N ILE A 184 7.57 0.95 -2.70
CA ILE A 184 7.86 1.89 -1.62
C ILE A 184 9.34 2.25 -1.58
N GLY A 185 9.66 3.42 -1.03
CA GLY A 185 11.01 3.88 -0.71
C GLY A 185 11.56 4.90 -1.71
N GLY A 186 11.80 6.11 -1.23
CA GLY A 186 12.38 7.21 -1.99
C GLY A 186 11.54 7.75 -3.15
N ILE A 187 10.27 7.36 -3.25
CA ILE A 187 9.39 7.77 -4.35
C ILE A 187 8.98 9.24 -4.15
N THR A 188 9.16 10.01 -5.21
CA THR A 188 8.71 11.40 -5.33
C THR A 188 7.70 11.53 -6.48
N PRO A 189 6.94 12.64 -6.58
CA PRO A 189 6.06 12.89 -7.72
C PRO A 189 6.73 12.73 -9.08
N ALA A 190 7.99 13.18 -9.21
CA ALA A 190 8.75 13.07 -10.46
C ALA A 190 9.12 11.61 -10.82
N LEU A 191 9.26 10.72 -9.84
CA LEU A 191 9.62 9.31 -10.03
C LEU A 191 8.40 8.38 -10.19
N ALA A 192 7.21 8.84 -9.85
CA ALA A 192 5.99 8.04 -9.92
C ALA A 192 5.71 7.42 -11.31
N PRO A 193 5.90 8.14 -12.44
CA PRO A 193 5.70 7.55 -13.77
C PRO A 193 6.62 6.36 -14.04
N GLN A 194 7.89 6.44 -13.64
CA GLN A 194 8.86 5.35 -13.84
C GLN A 194 8.46 4.09 -13.05
N VAL A 195 7.98 4.25 -11.82
CA VAL A 195 7.54 3.14 -10.98
C VAL A 195 6.28 2.49 -11.53
N ALA A 196 5.33 3.30 -11.98
CA ALA A 196 4.13 2.80 -12.64
C ALA A 196 4.50 1.99 -13.89
N GLN A 197 5.33 2.51 -14.79
CA GLN A 197 5.79 1.81 -16.00
C GLN A 197 6.50 0.49 -15.69
N ALA A 198 7.20 0.40 -14.55
CA ALA A 198 7.88 -0.81 -14.12
C ALA A 198 6.93 -1.92 -13.63
N GLY A 199 5.62 -1.67 -13.54
CA GLY A 199 4.61 -2.69 -13.24
C GLY A 199 3.96 -2.58 -11.87
N ALA A 200 4.26 -1.55 -11.06
CA ALA A 200 3.52 -1.31 -9.82
C ALA A 200 2.05 -1.00 -10.10
N ASP A 201 1.15 -1.55 -9.29
CA ASP A 201 -0.26 -1.16 -9.25
C ASP A 201 -0.47 0.07 -8.37
N SER A 202 0.36 0.23 -7.32
CA SER A 202 0.27 1.34 -6.39
C SER A 202 1.65 1.75 -5.89
N ILE A 203 1.80 3.01 -5.52
CA ILE A 203 3.02 3.58 -4.92
C ILE A 203 2.75 4.06 -3.50
N ALA A 204 3.55 3.59 -2.55
CA ALA A 204 3.51 4.04 -1.16
C ALA A 204 4.48 5.20 -0.95
N VAL A 205 3.97 6.36 -0.54
CA VAL A 205 4.75 7.60 -0.42
C VAL A 205 4.60 8.21 0.97
N ILE A 206 5.72 8.58 1.59
CA ILE A 206 5.79 9.28 2.89
C ILE A 206 6.18 10.74 2.66
N THR A 207 7.48 11.00 2.69
CA THR A 207 8.09 12.33 2.63
C THR A 207 7.74 13.08 1.36
N GLY A 208 7.81 12.41 0.20
CA GLY A 208 7.48 13.00 -1.10
C GLY A 208 6.03 13.48 -1.23
N LEU A 209 5.15 13.04 -0.31
CA LEU A 209 3.76 13.46 -0.24
C LEU A 209 3.53 14.44 0.92
N PHE A 210 3.77 14.00 2.16
CA PHE A 210 3.35 14.73 3.36
C PHE A 210 4.27 15.90 3.75
N GLU A 211 5.50 15.95 3.23
CA GLU A 211 6.43 17.06 3.42
C GLU A 211 6.53 17.96 2.17
N ALA A 212 5.69 17.72 1.16
CA ALA A 212 5.61 18.59 -0.01
C ALA A 212 5.02 19.96 0.39
N PRO A 213 5.48 21.06 -0.23
CA PRO A 213 4.93 22.40 -0.01
C PRO A 213 3.43 22.50 -0.32
N ASP A 214 2.95 21.72 -1.29
CA ASP A 214 1.54 21.54 -1.63
C ASP A 214 1.25 20.04 -1.76
N ILE A 215 0.62 19.48 -0.71
CA ILE A 215 0.28 18.07 -0.60
C ILE A 215 -0.71 17.65 -1.70
N LYS A 216 -1.70 18.50 -2.02
CA LYS A 216 -2.69 18.18 -3.06
C LYS A 216 -2.03 18.06 -4.43
N THR A 217 -1.19 19.01 -4.80
CA THR A 217 -0.45 18.98 -6.08
C THR A 217 0.50 17.79 -6.14
N ALA A 218 1.22 17.48 -5.06
CA ALA A 218 2.07 16.29 -4.98
C ALA A 218 1.26 15.00 -5.14
N ALA A 219 0.10 14.90 -4.51
CA ALA A 219 -0.80 13.75 -4.65
C ALA A 219 -1.31 13.59 -6.09
N GLN A 220 -1.71 14.68 -6.74
CA GLN A 220 -2.14 14.66 -8.15
C GLN A 220 -1.04 14.12 -9.07
N ALA A 221 0.20 14.60 -8.91
CA ALA A 221 1.33 14.15 -9.71
C ALA A 221 1.68 12.68 -9.46
N CYS A 222 1.54 12.19 -8.22
CA CYS A 222 1.72 10.78 -7.88
C CYS A 222 0.58 9.89 -8.43
N THR A 223 -0.64 10.40 -8.53
CA THR A 223 -1.82 9.65 -8.99
C THR A 223 -1.91 9.55 -10.50
N ALA A 224 -1.52 10.61 -11.23
CA ALA A 224 -1.65 10.74 -12.67
C ALA A 224 -1.17 9.50 -13.48
N PRO A 225 -0.03 8.84 -13.17
CA PRO A 225 0.43 7.67 -13.92
C PRO A 225 -0.48 6.43 -13.83
N PHE A 226 -1.45 6.41 -12.92
CA PHE A 226 -2.34 5.28 -12.66
C PHE A 226 -3.77 5.49 -13.17
N THR A 227 -4.13 6.68 -13.63
CA THR A 227 -5.49 7.01 -14.11
C THR A 227 -5.75 6.59 -15.55
N SER A 228 -4.72 6.26 -16.29
CA SER A 228 -4.79 5.93 -17.73
C SER A 228 -4.63 4.42 -18.02
N ARG A 229 -4.85 3.55 -17.03
CA ARG A 229 -4.67 2.10 -17.15
C ARG A 229 -5.98 1.37 -17.00
#